data_e1ad68f87372f5cb8fa6b033b41c9dd7
#
_entry.id   e1ad68f87372f5cb8fa6b033b41c9dd7
#
_cell.length_a   1.000
_cell.length_b   1.000
_cell.length_c   1.000
_cell.angle_alpha   90.00
_cell.angle_beta   90.00
_cell.angle_gamma   90.00
#
_symmetry.space_group_name_H-M   'P 1'
#
loop_
_entity.id
_entity.type
_entity.pdbx_description
1 polymer ?
#
loop_
_entity_poly.entity_id
_entity_poly.type
_entity_poly.pdbx_seq_one_letter_code
_entity_poly.pdbx_strand_id
1 'polypeptide(L)'
;MTQQTSDAFRGRVALVTGGSGGIGQAISLALAAEEALVAVHYSRGREAAEKVVSQITGPGGRAVAIGADLSSATAPGELVTATEQALGPIDLLVSNAGLGQRRTLEELTTAEFDQTLAVNLRAPFLLAQRVLPRMRERGFGRSLFVSSVAGFTGGIVGPHYGSSKAGLHGLIHFLAAQFAADGITVNGLAPALIADTAMLPGDPAELAKRVPLGRLGRPAEVADLALATLRNAYLTNQIISIDGGTYPH
;
A
#
# COMPACT_ATOMS: atom_id res chain seq x y z
N MET A 1 11.95 -18.17 -24.22
CA MET A 1 11.38 -17.13 -23.32
C MET A 1 11.16 -17.82 -21.98
N THR A 2 11.98 -17.51 -21.01
CA THR A 2 12.21 -18.28 -19.79
C THR A 2 11.11 -18.04 -18.75
N GLN A 3 10.57 -19.12 -18.24
CA GLN A 3 9.61 -19.28 -17.13
C GLN A 3 10.18 -18.78 -15.75
N GLN A 4 10.75 -17.59 -15.70
CA GLN A 4 11.43 -17.06 -14.49
C GLN A 4 10.56 -16.12 -13.63
N THR A 5 9.24 -16.07 -13.82
CA THR A 5 8.39 -15.06 -13.17
C THR A 5 7.57 -15.59 -11.97
N SER A 6 7.50 -16.90 -11.72
CA SER A 6 6.60 -17.43 -10.65
C SER A 6 7.23 -17.58 -9.26
N ASP A 7 8.55 -17.40 -9.10
CA ASP A 7 9.25 -17.73 -7.85
C ASP A 7 9.84 -16.51 -7.12
N ALA A 8 9.59 -15.29 -7.60
CA ALA A 8 10.25 -14.09 -7.08
C ALA A 8 9.99 -13.86 -5.58
N PHE A 9 8.83 -14.28 -5.09
CA PHE A 9 8.42 -14.06 -3.70
C PHE A 9 8.19 -15.34 -2.90
N ARG A 10 8.57 -16.50 -3.45
CA ARG A 10 8.44 -17.78 -2.76
C ARG A 10 9.08 -17.75 -1.37
N GLY A 11 8.26 -18.01 -0.35
CA GLY A 11 8.69 -18.04 1.04
C GLY A 11 9.01 -16.68 1.65
N ARG A 12 8.86 -15.56 0.91
CA ARG A 12 9.03 -14.21 1.42
C ARG A 12 7.83 -13.77 2.24
N VAL A 13 8.07 -13.10 3.34
CA VAL A 13 7.00 -12.58 4.20
C VAL A 13 6.60 -11.17 3.74
N ALA A 14 5.33 -11.01 3.41
CA ALA A 14 4.72 -9.75 3.01
C ALA A 14 3.76 -9.23 4.09
N LEU A 15 3.95 -8.00 4.54
CA LEU A 15 2.95 -7.26 5.31
C LEU A 15 2.22 -6.29 4.39
N VAL A 16 0.90 -6.48 4.24
CA VAL A 16 0.03 -5.58 3.45
C VAL A 16 -0.93 -4.85 4.38
N THR A 17 -0.71 -3.55 4.58
CA THR A 17 -1.63 -2.76 5.40
C THR A 17 -2.90 -2.40 4.61
N GLY A 18 -4.07 -2.47 5.26
CA GLY A 18 -5.35 -2.34 4.56
C GLY A 18 -5.58 -3.47 3.54
N GLY A 19 -5.01 -4.65 3.81
CA GLY A 19 -5.05 -5.83 2.94
C GLY A 19 -6.43 -6.47 2.79
N SER A 20 -7.44 -6.01 3.55
CA SER A 20 -8.81 -6.52 3.50
C SER A 20 -9.70 -5.81 2.47
N GLY A 21 -9.25 -4.72 1.83
CA GLY A 21 -10.10 -3.91 0.96
C GLY A 21 -9.45 -3.53 -0.36
N GLY A 22 -10.26 -3.41 -1.41
CA GLY A 22 -9.90 -2.85 -2.70
C GLY A 22 -8.50 -3.21 -3.22
N ILE A 23 -7.65 -2.21 -3.33
CA ILE A 23 -6.26 -2.35 -3.80
C ILE A 23 -5.45 -3.30 -2.91
N GLY A 24 -5.56 -3.18 -1.57
CA GLY A 24 -4.80 -4.02 -0.65
C GLY A 24 -5.16 -5.50 -0.75
N GLN A 25 -6.44 -5.83 -0.94
CA GLN A 25 -6.88 -7.20 -1.21
C GLN A 25 -6.28 -7.74 -2.50
N ALA A 26 -6.35 -6.97 -3.58
CA ALA A 26 -5.79 -7.39 -4.87
C ALA A 26 -4.27 -7.65 -4.78
N ILE A 27 -3.52 -6.77 -4.09
CA ILE A 27 -2.08 -6.96 -3.86
C ILE A 27 -1.83 -8.19 -3.00
N SER A 28 -2.61 -8.41 -1.92
CA SER A 28 -2.45 -9.58 -1.03
C SER A 28 -2.63 -10.90 -1.79
N LEU A 29 -3.69 -10.99 -2.61
CA LEU A 29 -3.96 -12.17 -3.43
C LEU A 29 -2.88 -12.39 -4.50
N ALA A 30 -2.42 -11.32 -5.15
CA ALA A 30 -1.39 -11.39 -6.17
C ALA A 30 -0.03 -11.81 -5.58
N LEU A 31 0.37 -11.32 -4.41
CA LEU A 31 1.58 -11.75 -3.70
C LEU A 31 1.50 -13.23 -3.29
N ALA A 32 0.34 -13.67 -2.79
CA ALA A 32 0.14 -15.07 -2.43
C ALA A 32 0.17 -16.01 -3.65
N ALA A 33 -0.30 -15.57 -4.81
CA ALA A 33 -0.19 -16.33 -6.07
C ALA A 33 1.27 -16.52 -6.52
N GLU A 34 2.20 -15.70 -6.01
CA GLU A 34 3.64 -15.84 -6.17
C GLU A 34 4.34 -16.48 -4.95
N GLU A 35 3.56 -17.24 -4.19
CA GLU A 35 4.02 -18.02 -3.05
C GLU A 35 4.63 -17.20 -1.88
N ALA A 36 4.28 -15.89 -1.78
CA ALA A 36 4.59 -15.12 -0.58
C ALA A 36 3.71 -15.56 0.60
N LEU A 37 4.25 -15.43 1.81
CA LEU A 37 3.52 -15.59 3.07
C LEU A 37 2.91 -14.21 3.42
N VAL A 38 1.58 -14.08 3.50
CA VAL A 38 0.94 -12.76 3.54
C VAL A 38 0.28 -12.47 4.90
N ALA A 39 0.72 -11.40 5.54
CA ALA A 39 0.00 -10.78 6.65
C ALA A 39 -0.99 -9.74 6.11
N VAL A 40 -2.27 -10.05 6.21
CA VAL A 40 -3.38 -9.22 5.78
C VAL A 40 -3.82 -8.35 6.96
N HIS A 41 -3.37 -7.09 6.99
CA HIS A 41 -3.79 -6.18 8.04
C HIS A 41 -5.16 -5.56 7.75
N TYR A 42 -5.97 -5.40 8.80
CA TYR A 42 -7.25 -4.69 8.80
C TYR A 42 -7.39 -3.78 10.05
N SER A 43 -8.23 -2.75 9.95
CA SER A 43 -8.63 -1.94 11.11
C SER A 43 -9.97 -2.40 11.68
N ARG A 44 -11.04 -2.35 10.88
CA ARG A 44 -12.41 -2.69 11.32
C ARG A 44 -13.02 -3.89 10.59
N GLY A 45 -12.52 -4.23 9.43
CA GLY A 45 -13.10 -5.26 8.55
C GLY A 45 -12.52 -6.65 8.79
N ARG A 46 -12.67 -7.23 9.99
CA ARG A 46 -12.14 -8.56 10.34
C ARG A 46 -12.62 -9.65 9.38
N GLU A 47 -13.93 -9.73 9.15
CA GLU A 47 -14.53 -10.74 8.27
C GLU A 47 -14.00 -10.64 6.83
N ALA A 48 -13.83 -9.41 6.31
CA ALA A 48 -13.24 -9.19 5.00
C ALA A 48 -11.77 -9.67 4.94
N ALA A 49 -10.98 -9.43 6.00
CA ALA A 49 -9.62 -9.90 6.08
C ALA A 49 -9.54 -11.43 6.17
N GLU A 50 -10.40 -12.07 6.98
CA GLU A 50 -10.50 -13.52 7.10
C GLU A 50 -10.93 -14.17 5.78
N LYS A 51 -11.79 -13.51 5.00
CA LYS A 51 -12.16 -13.97 3.64
C LYS A 51 -10.97 -13.94 2.69
N VAL A 52 -10.14 -12.90 2.73
CA VAL A 52 -8.90 -12.83 1.93
C VAL A 52 -7.94 -13.94 2.35
N VAL A 53 -7.76 -14.14 3.66
CA VAL A 53 -6.93 -15.25 4.18
C VAL A 53 -7.44 -16.60 3.69
N SER A 54 -8.75 -16.84 3.73
CA SER A 54 -9.37 -18.08 3.24
C SER A 54 -9.14 -18.29 1.73
N GLN A 55 -9.19 -17.22 0.94
CA GLN A 55 -8.90 -17.27 -0.51
C GLN A 55 -7.43 -17.63 -0.79
N ILE A 56 -6.51 -17.23 0.09
CA ILE A 56 -5.08 -17.56 -0.01
C ILE A 56 -4.82 -18.99 0.48
N THR A 57 -5.38 -19.37 1.61
CA THR A 57 -5.07 -20.66 2.26
C THR A 57 -5.80 -21.84 1.62
N GLY A 58 -6.97 -21.63 1.03
CA GLY A 58 -7.74 -22.66 0.32
C GLY A 58 -6.95 -23.35 -0.81
N PRO A 59 -6.23 -22.63 -1.67
CA PRO A 59 -5.33 -23.22 -2.66
C PRO A 59 -3.97 -23.71 -2.12
N GLY A 60 -3.73 -23.64 -0.81
CA GLY A 60 -2.48 -24.09 -0.17
C GLY A 60 -1.46 -22.97 0.15
N GLY A 61 -1.79 -21.71 -0.09
CA GLY A 61 -0.97 -20.56 0.32
C GLY A 61 -0.97 -20.38 1.84
N ARG A 62 -0.14 -19.47 2.34
CA ARG A 62 -0.05 -19.16 3.77
C ARG A 62 -0.33 -17.69 4.04
N ALA A 63 -1.33 -17.41 4.86
CA ALA A 63 -1.69 -16.04 5.25
C ALA A 63 -2.26 -15.99 6.66
N VAL A 64 -2.20 -14.80 7.28
CA VAL A 64 -2.83 -14.50 8.56
C VAL A 64 -3.52 -13.13 8.50
N ALA A 65 -4.66 -13.00 9.18
CA ALA A 65 -5.32 -11.70 9.37
C ALA A 65 -4.87 -11.08 10.70
N ILE A 66 -4.43 -9.82 10.67
CA ILE A 66 -3.97 -9.11 11.87
C ILE A 66 -4.70 -7.77 11.97
N GLY A 67 -5.41 -7.56 13.09
CA GLY A 67 -6.12 -6.32 13.38
C GLY A 67 -5.22 -5.30 14.07
N ALA A 68 -5.23 -4.04 13.60
CA ALA A 68 -4.55 -2.94 14.28
C ALA A 68 -5.19 -1.59 13.90
N ASP A 69 -5.29 -0.65 14.83
CA ASP A 69 -5.69 0.72 14.53
C ASP A 69 -4.45 1.58 14.29
N LEU A 70 -4.13 1.80 13.03
CA LEU A 70 -2.95 2.57 12.61
C LEU A 70 -3.01 4.07 12.96
N SER A 71 -4.12 4.56 13.50
CA SER A 71 -4.17 5.90 14.08
C SER A 71 -3.44 5.99 15.43
N SER A 72 -3.27 4.85 16.13
CA SER A 72 -2.44 4.74 17.34
C SER A 72 -0.95 4.81 16.99
N ALA A 73 -0.16 5.44 17.86
CA ALA A 73 1.30 5.52 17.67
C ALA A 73 2.02 4.19 17.96
N THR A 74 1.44 3.30 18.76
CA THR A 74 2.04 2.00 19.13
C THR A 74 1.68 0.89 18.17
N ALA A 75 0.47 0.93 17.60
CA ALA A 75 -0.09 -0.13 16.76
C ALA A 75 0.78 -0.53 15.55
N PRO A 76 1.50 0.36 14.84
CA PRO A 76 2.41 -0.06 13.78
C PRO A 76 3.53 -0.99 14.27
N GLY A 77 4.09 -0.71 15.45
CA GLY A 77 5.11 -1.57 16.06
C GLY A 77 4.57 -2.94 16.51
N GLU A 78 3.38 -2.95 17.08
CA GLU A 78 2.66 -4.16 17.50
C GLU A 78 2.30 -5.02 16.28
N LEU A 79 1.84 -4.41 15.18
CA LEU A 79 1.54 -5.08 13.92
C LEU A 79 2.78 -5.76 13.31
N VAL A 80 3.93 -5.08 13.29
CA VAL A 80 5.20 -5.67 12.84
C VAL A 80 5.55 -6.89 13.70
N THR A 81 5.50 -6.75 15.01
CA THR A 81 5.82 -7.84 15.96
C THR A 81 4.89 -9.05 15.74
N ALA A 82 3.57 -8.83 15.65
CA ALA A 82 2.59 -9.89 15.40
C ALA A 82 2.80 -10.59 14.06
N THR A 83 3.15 -9.82 13.01
CA THR A 83 3.48 -10.37 11.69
C THR A 83 4.70 -11.28 11.76
N GLU A 84 5.77 -10.81 12.39
CA GLU A 84 7.03 -11.58 12.49
C GLU A 84 6.88 -12.83 13.35
N GLN A 85 6.06 -12.79 14.40
CA GLN A 85 5.73 -13.97 15.21
C GLN A 85 4.95 -15.04 14.43
N ALA A 86 4.04 -14.61 13.55
CA ALA A 86 3.17 -15.51 12.81
C ALA A 86 3.82 -16.11 11.55
N LEU A 87 4.62 -15.33 10.82
CA LEU A 87 5.10 -15.69 9.49
C LEU A 87 6.63 -15.64 9.35
N GLY A 88 7.33 -14.95 10.25
CA GLY A 88 8.77 -14.72 10.16
C GLY A 88 9.11 -13.27 9.74
N PRO A 89 10.41 -12.98 9.56
CA PRO A 89 10.89 -11.64 9.25
C PRO A 89 10.27 -11.06 7.99
N ILE A 90 9.83 -9.79 8.05
CA ILE A 90 9.18 -9.12 6.91
C ILE A 90 10.21 -8.80 5.82
N ASP A 91 10.01 -9.31 4.62
CA ASP A 91 10.79 -9.04 3.42
C ASP A 91 10.14 -8.02 2.48
N LEU A 92 8.80 -7.97 2.48
CA LEU A 92 7.99 -7.10 1.62
C LEU A 92 7.06 -6.26 2.50
N LEU A 93 7.21 -4.94 2.47
CA LEU A 93 6.31 -4.01 3.16
C LEU A 93 5.44 -3.27 2.14
N VAL A 94 4.14 -3.54 2.13
CA VAL A 94 3.16 -2.81 1.32
C VAL A 94 2.33 -1.92 2.24
N SER A 95 2.68 -0.64 2.28
CA SER A 95 1.97 0.38 3.06
C SER A 95 0.83 0.96 2.23
N ASN A 96 -0.33 0.27 2.27
CA ASN A 96 -1.52 0.59 1.48
C ASN A 96 -2.65 1.19 2.32
N ALA A 97 -2.73 0.92 3.62
CA ALA A 97 -3.77 1.48 4.47
C ALA A 97 -3.85 3.00 4.34
N GLY A 98 -5.07 3.49 4.23
CA GLY A 98 -5.32 4.91 4.14
C GLY A 98 -6.77 5.23 4.41
N LEU A 99 -7.03 6.47 4.76
CA LEU A 99 -8.35 7.03 4.89
C LEU A 99 -8.40 8.42 4.28
N GLY A 100 -9.59 8.83 3.83
CA GLY A 100 -9.84 10.14 3.27
C GLY A 100 -11.33 10.30 3.07
N GLN A 101 -11.96 11.12 3.91
CA GLN A 101 -13.34 11.54 3.73
C GLN A 101 -13.34 12.88 3.01
N ARG A 102 -14.20 13.03 1.99
CA ARG A 102 -14.26 14.29 1.26
C ARG A 102 -14.67 15.43 2.20
N ARG A 103 -13.86 16.50 2.21
CA ARG A 103 -14.08 17.73 2.99
C ARG A 103 -13.63 18.93 2.18
N THR A 104 -14.37 20.02 2.29
CA THR A 104 -13.85 21.33 1.89
C THR A 104 -12.90 21.85 2.97
N LEU A 105 -12.21 22.98 2.69
CA LEU A 105 -11.32 23.60 3.65
C LEU A 105 -12.07 24.04 4.92
N GLU A 106 -13.29 24.54 4.75
CA GLU A 106 -14.13 25.09 5.81
C GLU A 106 -14.76 23.99 6.68
N GLU A 107 -15.04 22.82 6.10
CA GLU A 107 -15.66 21.69 6.79
C GLU A 107 -14.64 20.83 7.57
N LEU A 108 -13.38 20.86 7.15
CA LEU A 108 -12.34 20.00 7.72
C LEU A 108 -11.98 20.41 9.14
N THR A 109 -12.22 19.53 10.09
CA THR A 109 -11.79 19.73 11.47
C THR A 109 -10.31 19.34 11.66
N THR A 110 -9.66 19.96 12.66
CA THR A 110 -8.27 19.60 13.04
C THR A 110 -8.16 18.12 13.40
N ALA A 111 -9.15 17.55 14.09
CA ALA A 111 -9.14 16.14 14.47
C ALA A 111 -9.18 15.20 13.25
N GLU A 112 -9.97 15.50 12.22
CA GLU A 112 -10.01 14.75 10.96
C GLU A 112 -8.69 14.89 10.18
N PHE A 113 -8.11 16.10 10.19
CA PHE A 113 -6.79 16.34 9.61
C PHE A 113 -5.73 15.47 10.29
N ASP A 114 -5.63 15.54 11.61
CA ASP A 114 -4.65 14.79 12.40
C ASP A 114 -4.82 13.27 12.26
N GLN A 115 -6.06 12.79 12.27
CA GLN A 115 -6.36 11.37 12.07
C GLN A 115 -5.92 10.89 10.68
N THR A 116 -6.13 11.71 9.64
CA THR A 116 -5.71 11.37 8.29
C THR A 116 -4.18 11.30 8.19
N LEU A 117 -3.47 12.27 8.74
CA LEU A 117 -2.01 12.24 8.77
C LEU A 117 -1.48 11.08 9.62
N ALA A 118 -2.13 10.76 10.72
CA ALA A 118 -1.76 9.63 11.57
C ALA A 118 -1.77 8.31 10.78
N VAL A 119 -2.83 8.04 10.03
CA VAL A 119 -2.98 6.79 9.26
C VAL A 119 -2.18 6.82 7.97
N ASN A 120 -2.26 7.91 7.19
CA ASN A 120 -1.74 7.94 5.83
C ASN A 120 -0.23 8.26 5.76
N LEU A 121 0.35 8.88 6.80
CA LEU A 121 1.75 9.33 6.78
C LEU A 121 2.54 8.83 7.99
N ARG A 122 2.07 9.07 9.23
CA ARG A 122 2.78 8.66 10.44
C ARG A 122 2.91 7.15 10.55
N ALA A 123 1.83 6.40 10.32
CA ALA A 123 1.87 4.95 10.38
C ALA A 123 2.81 4.32 9.35
N PRO A 124 2.80 4.70 8.05
CA PRO A 124 3.82 4.31 7.08
C PRO A 124 5.25 4.58 7.54
N PHE A 125 5.51 5.76 8.12
CA PHE A 125 6.82 6.10 8.69
C PHE A 125 7.20 5.14 9.82
N LEU A 126 6.31 4.88 10.78
CA LEU A 126 6.58 4.00 11.92
C LEU A 126 6.78 2.53 11.50
N LEU A 127 6.03 2.06 10.49
CA LEU A 127 6.25 0.74 9.89
C LEU A 127 7.63 0.66 9.24
N ALA A 128 7.98 1.63 8.41
CA ALA A 128 9.29 1.69 7.75
C ALA A 128 10.43 1.74 8.79
N GLN A 129 10.29 2.55 9.84
CA GLN A 129 11.27 2.68 10.93
C GLN A 129 11.54 1.34 11.63
N ARG A 130 10.52 0.47 11.74
CA ARG A 130 10.66 -0.86 12.37
C ARG A 130 11.19 -1.92 11.41
N VAL A 131 10.78 -1.88 10.15
CA VAL A 131 11.01 -2.95 9.18
C VAL A 131 12.32 -2.77 8.40
N LEU A 132 12.62 -1.56 7.89
CA LEU A 132 13.74 -1.35 6.99
C LEU A 132 15.12 -1.61 7.62
N PRO A 133 15.41 -1.24 8.88
CA PRO A 133 16.68 -1.60 9.52
C PRO A 133 16.90 -3.12 9.59
N ARG A 134 15.83 -3.89 9.83
CA ARG A 134 15.90 -5.36 9.87
C ARG A 134 16.08 -5.98 8.47
N MET A 135 15.49 -5.35 7.44
CA MET A 135 15.78 -5.71 6.05
C MET A 135 17.26 -5.45 5.69
N ARG A 136 17.83 -4.32 6.16
CA ARG A 136 19.26 -3.99 6.00
C ARG A 136 20.16 -5.09 6.56
N GLU A 137 19.89 -5.56 7.78
CA GLU A 137 20.66 -6.64 8.42
C GLU A 137 20.68 -7.93 7.58
N ARG A 138 19.64 -8.16 6.77
CA ARG A 138 19.52 -9.33 5.89
C ARG A 138 19.95 -9.07 4.44
N GLY A 139 20.29 -7.82 4.09
CA GLY A 139 20.72 -7.43 2.73
C GLY A 139 19.61 -7.57 1.67
N PHE A 140 18.33 -7.61 2.09
CA PHE A 140 17.19 -7.72 1.19
C PHE A 140 15.94 -7.04 1.76
N GLY A 141 15.23 -6.30 0.92
CA GLY A 141 13.93 -5.74 1.24
C GLY A 141 13.26 -5.08 0.06
N ARG A 142 11.92 -5.08 0.08
CA ARG A 142 11.06 -4.38 -0.90
C ARG A 142 10.01 -3.60 -0.16
N SER A 143 9.99 -2.29 -0.33
CA SER A 143 9.01 -1.42 0.32
C SER A 143 8.22 -0.67 -0.74
N LEU A 144 6.89 -0.76 -0.67
CA LEU A 144 5.95 -0.11 -1.56
C LEU A 144 4.93 0.69 -0.77
N PHE A 145 4.81 1.98 -1.10
CA PHE A 145 3.84 2.88 -0.49
C PHE A 145 2.74 3.22 -1.50
N VAL A 146 1.49 2.97 -1.15
CA VAL A 146 0.34 3.38 -1.98
C VAL A 146 -0.01 4.83 -1.65
N SER A 147 0.48 5.72 -2.52
CA SER A 147 0.16 7.14 -2.51
C SER A 147 -1.14 7.41 -3.27
N SER A 148 -1.20 8.48 -4.02
CA SER A 148 -2.28 8.89 -4.92
C SER A 148 -1.76 9.99 -5.85
N VAL A 149 -2.38 10.17 -7.01
CA VAL A 149 -2.18 11.39 -7.82
C VAL A 149 -2.51 12.66 -7.03
N ALA A 150 -3.32 12.58 -5.98
CA ALA A 150 -3.57 13.68 -5.06
C ALA A 150 -2.30 14.19 -4.36
N GLY A 151 -1.26 13.36 -4.24
CA GLY A 151 0.05 13.78 -3.72
C GLY A 151 0.78 14.75 -4.65
N PHE A 152 0.47 14.75 -5.96
CA PHE A 152 1.02 15.69 -6.93
C PHE A 152 0.13 16.93 -7.14
N THR A 153 -1.20 16.73 -7.10
CA THR A 153 -2.17 17.73 -7.56
C THR A 153 -2.98 18.39 -6.44
N GLY A 154 -2.89 17.86 -5.19
CA GLY A 154 -3.83 18.19 -4.10
C GLY A 154 -5.11 17.35 -4.15
N GLY A 155 -5.54 16.91 -5.33
CA GLY A 155 -6.69 16.03 -5.51
C GLY A 155 -8.05 16.68 -5.26
N ILE A 156 -9.09 15.85 -5.05
CA ILE A 156 -10.49 16.28 -4.88
C ILE A 156 -11.11 15.79 -3.55
N VAL A 157 -10.33 15.10 -2.72
CA VAL A 157 -10.80 14.58 -1.43
C VAL A 157 -10.75 15.64 -0.35
N GLY A 158 -9.67 16.41 -0.32
CA GLY A 158 -9.49 17.51 0.62
C GLY A 158 -8.03 17.73 1.01
N PRO A 159 -7.72 18.85 1.69
CA PRO A 159 -6.34 19.25 1.97
C PRO A 159 -5.59 18.26 2.87
N HIS A 160 -6.25 17.62 3.83
CA HIS A 160 -5.68 16.59 4.69
C HIS A 160 -5.17 15.38 3.90
N TYR A 161 -5.97 14.91 2.93
CA TYR A 161 -5.61 13.77 2.09
C TYR A 161 -4.46 14.11 1.13
N GLY A 162 -4.59 15.21 0.38
CA GLY A 162 -3.54 15.67 -0.54
C GLY A 162 -2.21 15.87 0.18
N SER A 163 -2.20 16.55 1.33
CA SER A 163 -1.01 16.77 2.15
C SER A 163 -0.41 15.46 2.66
N SER A 164 -1.25 14.50 3.12
CA SER A 164 -0.76 13.21 3.59
C SER A 164 -0.08 12.39 2.48
N LYS A 165 -0.63 12.42 1.26
CA LYS A 165 -0.10 11.70 0.12
C LYS A 165 1.15 12.37 -0.47
N ALA A 166 1.21 13.71 -0.46
CA ALA A 166 2.43 14.45 -0.80
C ALA A 166 3.56 14.20 0.20
N GLY A 167 3.24 14.14 1.50
CA GLY A 167 4.21 13.78 2.55
C GLY A 167 4.84 12.40 2.36
N LEU A 168 4.09 11.42 1.83
CA LEU A 168 4.64 10.11 1.47
C LEU A 168 5.73 10.20 0.41
N HIS A 169 5.64 11.13 -0.55
CA HIS A 169 6.65 11.29 -1.60
C HIS A 169 8.01 11.64 -0.98
N GLY A 170 8.04 12.63 -0.08
CA GLY A 170 9.27 12.97 0.65
C GLY A 170 9.82 11.81 1.49
N LEU A 171 8.93 11.06 2.17
CA LEU A 171 9.33 9.88 2.93
C LEU A 171 9.94 8.80 2.03
N ILE A 172 9.33 8.50 0.89
CA ILE A 172 9.81 7.52 -0.09
C ILE A 172 11.21 7.91 -0.58
N HIS A 173 11.42 9.16 -0.98
CA HIS A 173 12.70 9.66 -1.49
C HIS A 173 13.80 9.55 -0.43
N PHE A 174 13.51 9.93 0.82
CA PHE A 174 14.47 9.80 1.92
C PHE A 174 14.85 8.35 2.18
N LEU A 175 13.86 7.46 2.31
CA LEU A 175 14.10 6.05 2.60
C LEU A 175 14.83 5.34 1.45
N ALA A 176 14.46 5.63 0.20
CA ALA A 176 15.14 5.06 -0.96
C ALA A 176 16.61 5.44 -0.99
N ALA A 177 16.94 6.72 -0.80
CA ALA A 177 18.32 7.19 -0.76
C ALA A 177 19.13 6.54 0.39
N GLN A 178 18.49 6.35 1.56
CA GLN A 178 19.15 5.80 2.75
C GLN A 178 19.43 4.30 2.65
N PHE A 179 18.56 3.53 1.98
CA PHE A 179 18.59 2.07 2.05
C PHE A 179 18.96 1.36 0.72
N ALA A 180 19.13 2.11 -0.39
CA ALA A 180 19.43 1.51 -1.70
C ALA A 180 20.73 0.69 -1.71
N ALA A 181 21.79 1.18 -1.07
CA ALA A 181 23.07 0.49 -1.00
C ALA A 181 23.00 -0.83 -0.19
N ASP A 182 21.96 -1.00 0.62
CA ASP A 182 21.74 -2.19 1.45
C ASP A 182 20.89 -3.27 0.72
N GLY A 183 20.64 -3.13 -0.58
CA GLY A 183 19.84 -4.08 -1.37
C GLY A 183 18.33 -3.94 -1.19
N ILE A 184 17.86 -2.80 -0.66
CA ILE A 184 16.46 -2.51 -0.40
C ILE A 184 15.94 -1.52 -1.44
N THR A 185 14.82 -1.83 -2.09
CA THR A 185 14.13 -0.87 -2.95
C THR A 185 12.94 -0.26 -2.22
N VAL A 186 12.74 1.04 -2.42
CA VAL A 186 11.63 1.80 -1.85
C VAL A 186 10.97 2.61 -2.95
N ASN A 187 9.69 2.34 -3.21
CA ASN A 187 8.94 3.00 -4.28
C ASN A 187 7.52 3.37 -3.80
N GLY A 188 6.86 4.21 -4.58
CA GLY A 188 5.46 4.58 -4.44
C GLY A 188 4.65 4.25 -5.68
N LEU A 189 3.38 3.90 -5.49
CA LEU A 189 2.37 3.96 -6.53
C LEU A 189 1.43 5.11 -6.25
N ALA A 190 1.05 5.82 -7.28
CA ALA A 190 0.09 6.92 -7.23
C ALA A 190 -1.14 6.61 -8.09
N PRO A 191 -2.09 5.80 -7.56
CA PRO A 191 -3.34 5.55 -8.25
C PRO A 191 -4.21 6.81 -8.33
N ALA A 192 -5.02 6.91 -9.39
CA ALA A 192 -6.16 7.81 -9.45
C ALA A 192 -7.45 7.02 -9.17
N LEU A 193 -8.53 7.37 -9.77
CA LEU A 193 -9.89 6.85 -9.61
C LEU A 193 -9.97 5.32 -9.86
N ILE A 194 -9.84 4.54 -8.80
CA ILE A 194 -9.90 3.06 -8.84
C ILE A 194 -11.29 2.62 -8.36
N ALA A 195 -11.97 1.81 -9.17
CA ALA A 195 -13.25 1.22 -8.83
C ALA A 195 -13.15 0.28 -7.61
N ASP A 196 -14.28 -0.05 -7.02
CA ASP A 196 -14.40 -1.01 -5.91
C ASP A 196 -13.51 -0.68 -4.70
N THR A 197 -13.24 0.61 -4.49
CA THR A 197 -12.54 1.13 -3.32
C THR A 197 -13.47 2.00 -2.46
N ALA A 198 -13.35 1.88 -1.15
CA ALA A 198 -14.15 2.68 -0.20
C ALA A 198 -13.88 4.19 -0.28
N MET A 199 -12.79 4.59 -0.92
CA MET A 199 -12.39 6.00 -1.05
C MET A 199 -12.76 6.62 -2.39
N LEU A 200 -13.54 5.95 -3.25
CA LEU A 200 -13.99 6.55 -4.51
C LEU A 200 -14.94 7.73 -4.22
N PRO A 201 -14.58 8.97 -4.59
CA PRO A 201 -15.28 10.17 -4.09
C PRO A 201 -16.44 10.59 -4.98
N GLY A 202 -17.48 9.77 -5.20
CA GLY A 202 -18.65 10.12 -5.97
C GLY A 202 -19.18 9.01 -6.86
N ASP A 203 -20.08 9.37 -7.80
CA ASP A 203 -20.68 8.44 -8.75
C ASP A 203 -19.62 7.89 -9.73
N PRO A 204 -19.43 6.55 -9.79
CA PRO A 204 -18.47 5.92 -10.68
C PRO A 204 -18.62 6.29 -12.16
N ALA A 205 -19.86 6.44 -12.65
CA ALA A 205 -20.12 6.78 -14.05
C ALA A 205 -19.67 8.20 -14.39
N GLU A 206 -19.91 9.16 -13.48
CA GLU A 206 -19.45 10.54 -13.66
C GLU A 206 -17.93 10.67 -13.49
N LEU A 207 -17.35 9.90 -12.59
CA LEU A 207 -15.89 9.90 -12.39
C LEU A 207 -15.16 9.29 -13.60
N ALA A 208 -15.71 8.24 -14.20
CA ALA A 208 -15.15 7.61 -15.40
C ALA A 208 -15.00 8.59 -16.58
N LYS A 209 -15.92 9.56 -16.72
CA LYS A 209 -15.86 10.60 -17.75
C LYS A 209 -14.66 11.54 -17.61
N ARG A 210 -14.08 11.61 -16.42
CA ARG A 210 -12.90 12.45 -16.11
C ARG A 210 -11.57 11.77 -16.41
N VAL A 211 -11.60 10.46 -16.65
CA VAL A 211 -10.40 9.66 -16.97
C VAL A 211 -10.23 9.62 -18.48
N PRO A 212 -9.09 10.00 -19.07
CA PRO A 212 -8.86 9.94 -20.52
C PRO A 212 -9.13 8.56 -21.14
N LEU A 213 -8.85 7.46 -20.42
CA LEU A 213 -9.22 6.11 -20.86
C LEU A 213 -10.72 5.83 -20.84
N GLY A 214 -11.59 6.77 -20.40
CA GLY A 214 -13.05 6.62 -20.38
C GLY A 214 -13.58 5.62 -19.36
N ARG A 215 -12.76 5.13 -18.44
CA ARG A 215 -13.14 4.19 -17.37
C ARG A 215 -12.32 4.38 -16.10
N LEU A 216 -12.84 3.89 -15.00
CA LEU A 216 -12.06 3.77 -13.77
C LEU A 216 -10.99 2.66 -13.91
N GLY A 217 -9.89 2.80 -13.16
CA GLY A 217 -8.93 1.72 -12.97
C GLY A 217 -9.54 0.58 -12.12
N ARG A 218 -8.92 -0.59 -12.14
CA ARG A 218 -9.33 -1.74 -11.31
C ARG A 218 -8.26 -2.05 -10.28
N PRO A 219 -8.61 -2.56 -9.09
CA PRO A 219 -7.64 -3.00 -8.09
C PRO A 219 -6.59 -3.97 -8.64
N ALA A 220 -6.98 -4.88 -9.53
CA ALA A 220 -6.06 -5.82 -10.17
C ALA A 220 -4.97 -5.13 -11.00
N GLU A 221 -5.31 -4.04 -11.73
CA GLU A 221 -4.32 -3.28 -12.52
C GLU A 221 -3.28 -2.60 -11.61
N VAL A 222 -3.71 -2.15 -10.42
CA VAL A 222 -2.77 -1.61 -9.41
C VAL A 222 -1.91 -2.73 -8.82
N ALA A 223 -2.48 -3.91 -8.58
CA ALA A 223 -1.75 -5.06 -8.07
C ALA A 223 -0.69 -5.56 -9.07
N ASP A 224 -1.00 -5.60 -10.35
CA ASP A 224 -0.05 -5.98 -11.42
C ASP A 224 1.16 -5.04 -11.42
N LEU A 225 0.94 -3.73 -11.35
CA LEU A 225 2.01 -2.74 -11.26
C LEU A 225 2.78 -2.85 -9.94
N ALA A 226 2.09 -3.14 -8.82
CA ALA A 226 2.72 -3.35 -7.52
C ALA A 226 3.71 -4.51 -7.57
N LEU A 227 3.31 -5.66 -8.13
CA LEU A 227 4.18 -6.82 -8.27
C LEU A 227 5.35 -6.55 -9.21
N ALA A 228 5.11 -5.90 -10.35
CA ALA A 228 6.17 -5.51 -11.28
C ALA A 228 7.20 -4.60 -10.60
N THR A 229 6.75 -3.65 -9.78
CA THR A 229 7.60 -2.74 -9.02
C THR A 229 8.41 -3.48 -7.95
N LEU A 230 7.77 -4.37 -7.18
CA LEU A 230 8.43 -5.14 -6.13
C LEU A 230 9.46 -6.15 -6.67
N ARG A 231 9.20 -6.74 -7.85
CA ARG A 231 10.13 -7.68 -8.51
C ARG A 231 11.38 -7.00 -9.05
N ASN A 232 11.27 -5.76 -9.48
CA ASN A 232 12.37 -5.06 -10.16
C ASN A 232 13.39 -4.55 -9.15
N ALA A 233 14.53 -5.25 -9.06
CA ALA A 233 15.61 -4.90 -8.12
C ALA A 233 16.38 -3.62 -8.50
N TYR A 234 16.19 -3.09 -9.72
CA TYR A 234 16.82 -1.86 -10.17
C TYR A 234 15.91 -0.64 -10.07
N LEU A 235 14.62 -0.86 -9.76
CA LEU A 235 13.65 0.21 -9.60
C LEU A 235 13.56 0.63 -8.12
N THR A 236 14.05 1.81 -7.82
CA THR A 236 13.95 2.43 -6.49
C THR A 236 13.80 3.93 -6.62
N ASN A 237 13.27 4.59 -5.59
CA ASN A 237 13.09 6.05 -5.53
C ASN A 237 12.12 6.61 -6.57
N GLN A 238 11.13 5.81 -7.00
CA GLN A 238 10.14 6.23 -7.97
C GLN A 238 8.75 6.33 -7.34
N ILE A 239 7.95 7.27 -7.85
CA ILE A 239 6.52 7.36 -7.57
C ILE A 239 5.82 7.24 -8.92
N ILE A 240 5.22 6.06 -9.15
CA ILE A 240 4.68 5.68 -10.45
C ILE A 240 3.18 5.90 -10.46
N SER A 241 2.71 6.79 -11.35
CA SER A 241 1.28 7.01 -11.55
C SER A 241 0.63 5.84 -12.28
N ILE A 242 -0.59 5.49 -11.81
CA ILE A 242 -1.50 4.58 -12.50
C ILE A 242 -2.90 5.19 -12.48
N ASP A 243 -3.22 5.98 -13.50
CA ASP A 243 -4.28 6.97 -13.44
C ASP A 243 -5.10 7.11 -14.73
N GLY A 244 -4.88 6.24 -15.71
CA GLY A 244 -5.60 6.27 -16.98
C GLY A 244 -5.37 7.54 -17.82
N GLY A 245 -4.23 8.21 -17.59
CA GLY A 245 -3.84 9.44 -18.28
C GLY A 245 -4.38 10.73 -17.64
N THR A 246 -4.85 10.66 -16.39
CA THR A 246 -5.44 11.81 -15.69
C THR A 246 -4.40 12.86 -15.34
N TYR A 247 -3.17 12.46 -15.02
CA TYR A 247 -2.10 13.36 -14.62
C TYR A 247 -0.80 13.05 -15.39
N PRO A 248 -0.52 13.77 -16.48
CA PRO A 248 0.77 13.68 -17.17
C PRO A 248 1.87 14.39 -16.38
N HIS A 249 3.05 13.80 -16.27
CA HIS A 249 4.28 14.38 -15.71
C HIS A 249 5.54 13.86 -16.40
#